data_7042f324816435428076111001d9431d
#
_entry.id   7042f324816435428076111001d9431d
#
_cell.length_a   1.000
_cell.length_b   1.000
_cell.length_c   1.000
_cell.angle_alpha   90.00
_cell.angle_beta   90.00
_cell.angle_gamma   90.00
#
_symmetry.space_group_name_H-M   'P 1'
#
loop_
_entity.id
_entity.type
_entity.pdbx_description
1 polymer ?
#
loop_
_entity_poly.entity_id
_entity_poly.type
_entity_poly.pdbx_seq_one_letter_code
_entity_poly.pdbx_strand_id
1 'polypeptide(L)'
;MMDGKVIISIGRQFGSGGRSIGKMIAEKLGIGYYDVELLRLAAKEIGFGEEAFAAVDEKPNFGRFFQNIENLMSGSQTDSLMSNANLFQVQSDVIRQIAERESCVIMGRCSDYVLREDDRCVSLFLTADEDDRVRRVMERLEVDEVKAEKIITSTNKRRAEYYNYYTGKKWGDAASYHLCVNVTALGEEGTADFICDFVKRKFRL
;
A
#
# COMPACT_ATOMS: atom_id res chain seq x y z
N MET A 1 -15.32 24.72 -4.96
CA MET A 1 -14.04 24.66 -5.67
C MET A 1 -13.27 23.50 -5.05
N MET A 2 -12.89 22.50 -5.81
CA MET A 2 -11.97 21.46 -5.29
C MET A 2 -10.67 22.15 -4.90
N ASP A 3 -10.21 21.89 -3.69
CA ASP A 3 -8.95 22.40 -3.17
C ASP A 3 -7.81 21.68 -3.88
N GLY A 4 -7.54 21.93 -5.13
CA GLY A 4 -6.50 21.46 -6.06
C GLY A 4 -5.59 20.24 -5.69
N LYS A 5 -5.80 19.63 -4.54
CA LYS A 5 -5.04 18.48 -4.05
C LYS A 5 -5.50 17.17 -4.67
N VAL A 6 -4.57 16.29 -4.94
CA VAL A 6 -4.82 14.95 -5.51
C VAL A 6 -4.14 13.89 -4.66
N ILE A 7 -4.87 12.84 -4.30
CA ILE A 7 -4.35 11.70 -3.56
C ILE A 7 -4.41 10.45 -4.43
N ILE A 8 -3.29 9.76 -4.57
CA ILE A 8 -3.17 8.54 -5.38
C ILE A 8 -2.89 7.37 -4.43
N SER A 9 -3.90 6.54 -4.19
CA SER A 9 -3.77 5.31 -3.42
C SER A 9 -3.38 4.14 -4.32
N ILE A 10 -2.26 3.43 -4.03
CA ILE A 10 -1.75 2.35 -4.88
C ILE A 10 -1.69 1.02 -4.12
N GLY A 11 -2.64 0.11 -4.40
CA GLY A 11 -2.53 -1.32 -4.11
C GLY A 11 -1.62 -2.01 -5.14
N ARG A 12 -0.96 -3.12 -4.77
CA ARG A 12 -0.02 -3.78 -5.71
C ARG A 12 0.31 -5.20 -5.31
N GLN A 13 0.51 -6.06 -6.29
CA GLN A 13 1.14 -7.36 -6.08
C GLN A 13 2.63 -7.21 -5.74
N PHE A 14 3.20 -8.19 -5.03
CA PHE A 14 4.64 -8.22 -4.77
C PHE A 14 5.39 -8.59 -6.05
N GLY A 15 6.48 -7.88 -6.31
CA GLY A 15 7.24 -8.03 -7.56
C GLY A 15 6.70 -7.25 -8.76
N SER A 16 5.55 -6.56 -8.67
CA SER A 16 4.98 -5.80 -9.80
C SER A 16 5.71 -4.48 -10.16
N GLY A 17 6.78 -4.10 -9.46
CA GLY A 17 7.43 -2.80 -9.66
C GLY A 17 6.71 -1.62 -9.01
N GLY A 18 5.60 -1.86 -8.30
CA GLY A 18 4.73 -0.79 -7.81
C GLY A 18 5.39 0.25 -6.91
N ARG A 19 6.48 -0.10 -6.16
CA ARG A 19 7.21 0.88 -5.33
C ARG A 19 7.97 1.90 -6.19
N SER A 20 8.62 1.43 -7.23
CA SER A 20 9.33 2.26 -8.21
C SER A 20 8.33 3.16 -8.96
N ILE A 21 7.24 2.56 -9.47
CA ILE A 21 6.19 3.29 -10.18
C ILE A 21 5.58 4.39 -9.31
N GLY A 22 5.26 4.11 -8.04
CA GLY A 22 4.71 5.10 -7.13
C GLY A 22 5.65 6.29 -6.89
N LYS A 23 6.97 6.04 -6.79
CA LYS A 23 7.98 7.09 -6.70
C LYS A 23 8.04 7.93 -7.99
N MET A 24 8.09 7.27 -9.16
CA MET A 24 8.10 7.96 -10.45
C MET A 24 6.86 8.84 -10.65
N ILE A 25 5.67 8.35 -10.26
CA ILE A 25 4.44 9.15 -10.31
C ILE A 25 4.55 10.39 -9.42
N ALA A 26 5.03 10.23 -8.20
CA ALA A 26 5.20 11.33 -7.27
C ALA A 26 6.19 12.38 -7.79
N GLU A 27 7.32 11.96 -8.35
CA GLU A 27 8.31 12.83 -8.99
C GLU A 27 7.73 13.57 -10.20
N LYS A 28 7.07 12.82 -11.14
CA LYS A 28 6.48 13.40 -12.37
C LYS A 28 5.37 14.41 -12.09
N LEU A 29 4.63 14.24 -10.99
CA LEU A 29 3.55 15.14 -10.60
C LEU A 29 3.98 16.19 -9.56
N GLY A 30 5.20 16.10 -9.02
CA GLY A 30 5.69 17.03 -8.00
C GLY A 30 4.93 16.95 -6.68
N ILE A 31 4.51 15.73 -6.26
CA ILE A 31 3.70 15.48 -5.06
C ILE A 31 4.42 14.57 -4.06
N GLY A 32 3.92 14.53 -2.82
CA GLY A 32 4.46 13.67 -1.76
C GLY A 32 4.41 12.17 -2.10
N TYR A 33 5.31 11.38 -1.51
CA TYR A 33 5.30 9.92 -1.62
C TYR A 33 5.34 9.29 -0.23
N TYR A 34 4.39 8.40 0.06
CA TYR A 34 4.27 7.75 1.36
C TYR A 34 4.16 6.23 1.22
N ASP A 35 5.22 5.53 1.59
CA ASP A 35 5.17 4.09 1.87
C ASP A 35 5.05 3.83 3.38
N VAL A 36 5.16 2.56 3.78
CA VAL A 36 5.03 2.15 5.18
C VAL A 36 6.00 2.85 6.12
N GLU A 37 7.24 3.05 5.66
CA GLU A 37 8.29 3.67 6.48
C GLU A 37 8.02 5.16 6.65
N LEU A 38 7.65 5.84 5.57
CA LEU A 38 7.34 7.26 5.58
C LEU A 38 6.02 7.57 6.31
N LEU A 39 5.02 6.69 6.22
CA LEU A 39 3.80 6.81 7.03
C LEU A 39 4.09 6.71 8.52
N ARG A 40 5.04 5.86 8.91
CA ARG A 40 5.48 5.73 10.30
C ARG A 40 6.23 6.96 10.79
N LEU A 41 7.10 7.53 9.96
CA LEU A 41 7.78 8.79 10.29
C LEU A 41 6.79 9.94 10.40
N ALA A 42 5.85 10.08 9.47
CA ALA A 42 4.81 11.09 9.53
C ALA A 42 3.94 10.97 10.79
N ALA A 43 3.63 9.74 11.24
CA ALA A 43 2.90 9.53 12.48
C ALA A 43 3.66 10.05 13.70
N LYS A 44 4.99 9.86 13.76
CA LYS A 44 5.83 10.42 14.84
C LYS A 44 5.82 11.96 14.84
N GLU A 45 5.91 12.58 13.66
CA GLU A 45 5.86 14.04 13.52
C GLU A 45 4.51 14.63 13.95
N ILE A 46 3.41 13.90 13.75
CA ILE A 46 2.06 14.31 14.11
C ILE A 46 1.77 14.11 15.62
N GLY A 47 2.71 13.47 16.36
CA GLY A 47 2.60 13.29 17.82
C GLY A 47 1.90 11.98 18.22
N PHE A 48 1.70 11.04 17.32
CA PHE A 48 1.37 9.68 17.70
C PHE A 48 2.62 9.02 18.32
N GLY A 49 2.59 8.79 19.63
CA GLY A 49 3.73 8.31 20.40
C GLY A 49 4.34 7.01 19.87
N GLU A 50 5.62 6.81 20.17
CA GLU A 50 6.36 5.59 19.78
C GLU A 50 5.68 4.30 20.22
N GLU A 51 4.92 4.35 21.32
CA GLU A 51 4.17 3.22 21.87
C GLU A 51 3.11 2.66 20.92
N ALA A 52 2.48 3.51 20.10
CA ALA A 52 1.52 3.07 19.07
C ALA A 52 2.18 2.22 17.97
N PHE A 53 3.50 2.35 17.79
CA PHE A 53 4.31 1.64 16.82
C PHE A 53 5.32 0.68 17.43
N ALA A 54 5.62 0.78 18.73
CA ALA A 54 6.60 -0.04 19.45
C ALA A 54 6.23 -1.54 19.43
N ALA A 55 4.95 -1.87 19.41
CA ALA A 55 4.47 -3.26 19.23
C ALA A 55 4.88 -3.86 17.87
N VAL A 56 5.38 -3.04 16.92
CA VAL A 56 5.82 -3.44 15.57
C VAL A 56 7.34 -3.37 15.41
N ASP A 57 8.09 -2.78 16.35
CA ASP A 57 9.46 -2.29 16.15
C ASP A 57 10.60 -3.16 16.72
N GLU A 58 10.33 -4.36 17.23
CA GLU A 58 11.43 -5.29 17.52
C GLU A 58 11.78 -6.13 16.29
N LYS A 59 12.73 -5.62 15.48
CA LYS A 59 13.38 -6.20 14.29
C LYS A 59 12.53 -6.22 13.02
N PRO A 60 13.16 -6.23 11.81
CA PRO A 60 12.49 -6.25 10.51
C PRO A 60 11.86 -7.63 10.25
N ASN A 61 11.05 -8.13 11.17
CA ASN A 61 10.27 -9.34 11.05
C ASN A 61 8.81 -8.95 10.83
N PHE A 62 8.51 -8.61 9.58
CA PHE A 62 7.15 -8.64 9.05
C PHE A 62 6.40 -9.95 9.42
N GLY A 63 7.14 -11.00 9.81
CA GLY A 63 6.62 -12.27 10.30
C GLY A 63 5.89 -12.20 11.65
N ARG A 64 6.32 -11.38 12.60
CA ARG A 64 5.68 -11.32 13.94
C ARG A 64 4.32 -10.63 13.95
N PHE A 65 4.16 -9.58 13.15
CA PHE A 65 2.86 -8.92 13.00
C PHE A 65 1.79 -9.89 12.47
N PHE A 66 2.16 -10.76 11.52
CA PHE A 66 1.27 -11.77 10.96
C PHE A 66 1.19 -13.06 11.77
N GLN A 67 2.21 -13.40 12.55
CA GLN A 67 2.15 -14.49 13.53
C GLN A 67 1.13 -14.16 14.64
N ASN A 68 0.96 -12.87 14.97
CA ASN A 68 -0.10 -12.41 15.85
C ASN A 68 -1.49 -12.52 15.22
N ILE A 69 -1.65 -12.31 13.90
CA ILE A 69 -2.91 -12.58 13.18
C ILE A 69 -3.19 -14.09 13.10
N GLU A 70 -2.19 -14.92 12.89
CA GLU A 70 -2.32 -16.38 12.89
C GLU A 70 -2.71 -16.92 14.29
N ASN A 71 -2.11 -16.37 15.34
CA ASN A 71 -2.47 -16.67 16.73
C ASN A 71 -3.89 -16.15 17.08
N LEU A 72 -4.35 -15.10 16.43
CA LEU A 72 -5.68 -14.55 16.56
C LEU A 72 -6.75 -15.47 15.95
N MET A 73 -6.46 -16.05 14.79
CA MET A 73 -7.34 -17.04 14.15
C MET A 73 -7.36 -18.38 14.93
N SER A 74 -6.36 -18.66 15.75
CA SER A 74 -6.28 -19.85 16.63
C SER A 74 -6.84 -19.66 18.03
N GLY A 75 -7.49 -18.54 18.33
CA GLY A 75 -8.34 -18.36 19.53
C GLY A 75 -7.60 -18.04 20.82
N SER A 76 -6.37 -17.56 20.82
CA SER A 76 -5.69 -17.13 22.03
C SER A 76 -5.27 -15.65 22.00
N GLN A 77 -5.86 -14.91 22.90
CA GLN A 77 -5.55 -13.57 23.44
C GLN A 77 -6.26 -12.35 22.82
N THR A 78 -7.20 -11.83 23.62
CA THR A 78 -7.91 -10.55 23.44
C THR A 78 -7.02 -9.30 23.34
N ASP A 79 -5.83 -9.31 23.95
CA ASP A 79 -4.91 -8.17 23.96
C ASP A 79 -4.29 -7.85 22.60
N SER A 80 -4.10 -8.87 21.77
CA SER A 80 -3.56 -8.72 20.39
C SER A 80 -4.55 -8.06 19.44
N LEU A 81 -5.85 -8.30 19.60
CA LEU A 81 -6.93 -7.70 18.78
C LEU A 81 -7.03 -6.19 18.98
N MET A 82 -7.01 -5.75 20.23
CA MET A 82 -7.09 -4.33 20.57
C MET A 82 -5.86 -3.58 20.06
N SER A 83 -4.67 -4.19 20.11
CA SER A 83 -3.43 -3.62 19.57
C SER A 83 -3.50 -3.45 18.04
N ASN A 84 -4.04 -4.42 17.30
CA ASN A 84 -4.13 -4.37 15.84
C ASN A 84 -5.21 -3.38 15.35
N ALA A 85 -6.36 -3.31 16.04
CA ALA A 85 -7.40 -2.33 15.74
C ALA A 85 -6.91 -0.90 16.01
N ASN A 86 -6.22 -0.69 17.11
CA ASN A 86 -5.60 0.60 17.44
C ASN A 86 -4.56 1.01 16.42
N LEU A 87 -3.72 0.09 15.94
CA LEU A 87 -2.74 0.37 14.89
C LEU A 87 -3.39 0.77 13.57
N PHE A 88 -4.45 0.06 13.13
CA PHE A 88 -5.18 0.43 11.93
C PHE A 88 -5.83 1.81 12.07
N GLN A 89 -6.38 2.13 13.23
CA GLN A 89 -6.96 3.45 13.51
C GLN A 89 -5.90 4.55 13.41
N VAL A 90 -4.76 4.39 14.09
CA VAL A 90 -3.63 5.35 14.02
C VAL A 90 -3.15 5.54 12.59
N GLN A 91 -2.96 4.45 11.84
CA GLN A 91 -2.58 4.54 10.42
C GLN A 91 -3.63 5.28 9.59
N SER A 92 -4.91 5.04 9.85
CA SER A 92 -6.01 5.72 9.15
C SER A 92 -6.02 7.22 9.44
N ASP A 93 -5.78 7.62 10.68
CA ASP A 93 -5.75 9.03 11.07
C ASP A 93 -4.54 9.75 10.47
N VAL A 94 -3.37 9.12 10.44
CA VAL A 94 -2.18 9.62 9.74
C VAL A 94 -2.45 9.80 8.24
N ILE A 95 -3.06 8.81 7.58
CA ILE A 95 -3.42 8.87 6.16
C ILE A 95 -4.36 10.06 5.89
N ARG A 96 -5.39 10.26 6.71
CA ARG A 96 -6.29 11.42 6.58
C ARG A 96 -5.57 12.74 6.75
N GLN A 97 -4.72 12.87 7.77
CA GLN A 97 -3.97 14.10 8.01
C GLN A 97 -3.00 14.43 6.87
N ILE A 98 -2.33 13.44 6.29
CA ILE A 98 -1.48 13.64 5.11
C ILE A 98 -2.33 14.12 3.93
N ALA A 99 -3.48 13.48 3.67
CA ALA A 99 -4.39 13.84 2.58
C ALA A 99 -4.96 15.26 2.73
N GLU A 100 -5.17 15.73 3.96
CA GLU A 100 -5.57 17.12 4.23
C GLU A 100 -4.42 18.11 4.01
N ARG A 101 -3.18 17.70 4.21
CA ARG A 101 -2.02 18.58 4.15
C ARG A 101 -1.52 18.81 2.73
N GLU A 102 -1.44 17.77 1.91
CA GLU A 102 -0.79 17.85 0.60
C GLU A 102 -1.30 16.81 -0.41
N SER A 103 -0.97 17.05 -1.69
CA SER A 103 -1.13 16.05 -2.74
C SER A 103 -0.08 14.96 -2.56
N CYS A 104 -0.46 13.68 -2.70
CA CYS A 104 0.49 12.60 -2.45
C CYS A 104 0.12 11.26 -3.11
N VAL A 105 1.13 10.41 -3.23
CA VAL A 105 1.00 8.99 -3.52
C VAL A 105 1.11 8.22 -2.19
N ILE A 106 0.14 7.36 -1.89
CA ILE A 106 0.14 6.50 -0.69
C ILE A 106 0.16 5.03 -1.11
N MET A 107 1.13 4.28 -0.57
CA MET A 107 1.39 2.90 -0.96
C MET A 107 0.70 1.88 -0.05
N GLY A 108 -0.50 1.43 -0.40
CA GLY A 108 -1.26 0.39 0.30
C GLY A 108 -1.87 0.87 1.62
N ARG A 109 -1.86 0.03 2.68
CA ARG A 109 -2.44 0.32 4.01
C ARG A 109 -3.93 0.63 3.99
N CYS A 110 -4.64 0.05 3.04
CA CYS A 110 -6.07 0.32 2.84
C CYS A 110 -6.38 1.81 2.64
N SER A 111 -5.42 2.60 2.12
CA SER A 111 -5.61 4.04 1.93
C SER A 111 -6.78 4.37 0.99
N ASP A 112 -7.05 3.51 0.02
CA ASP A 112 -8.23 3.56 -0.83
C ASP A 112 -9.55 3.45 -0.05
N TYR A 113 -9.57 2.61 1.00
CA TYR A 113 -10.72 2.45 1.87
C TYR A 113 -10.82 3.56 2.92
N VAL A 114 -9.70 3.97 3.49
CA VAL A 114 -9.63 5.08 4.46
C VAL A 114 -10.13 6.38 3.86
N LEU A 115 -9.81 6.61 2.57
CA LEU A 115 -10.15 7.83 1.82
C LEU A 115 -11.29 7.62 0.80
N ARG A 116 -12.13 6.60 0.98
CA ARG A 116 -13.18 6.24 0.02
C ARG A 116 -14.25 7.32 -0.19
N GLU A 117 -14.44 8.19 0.79
CA GLU A 117 -15.38 9.31 0.74
C GLU A 117 -14.70 10.63 0.28
N ASP A 118 -13.42 10.59 -0.04
CA ASP A 118 -12.66 11.75 -0.48
C ASP A 118 -12.57 11.78 -2.01
N ASP A 119 -13.32 12.69 -2.64
CA ASP A 119 -13.37 12.84 -4.10
C ASP A 119 -12.01 13.21 -4.72
N ARG A 120 -11.04 13.67 -3.90
CA ARG A 120 -9.66 13.94 -4.31
C ARG A 120 -8.83 12.65 -4.43
N CYS A 121 -9.35 11.54 -3.94
CA CYS A 121 -8.65 10.26 -3.95
C CYS A 121 -8.93 9.45 -5.22
N VAL A 122 -7.87 8.95 -5.84
CA VAL A 122 -7.93 7.92 -6.87
C VAL A 122 -7.25 6.64 -6.39
N SER A 123 -7.96 5.52 -6.52
CA SER A 123 -7.47 4.21 -6.12
C SER A 123 -7.02 3.39 -7.33
N LEU A 124 -5.80 2.86 -7.25
CA LEU A 124 -5.16 2.08 -8.30
C LEU A 124 -4.72 0.72 -7.78
N PHE A 125 -4.69 -0.29 -8.66
CA PHE A 125 -4.08 -1.58 -8.35
C PHE A 125 -3.11 -2.01 -9.45
N LEU A 126 -1.87 -2.34 -9.06
CA LEU A 126 -0.82 -2.75 -9.98
C LEU A 126 -0.58 -4.26 -9.90
N THR A 127 -0.73 -4.91 -11.04
CA THR A 127 -0.37 -6.32 -11.27
C THR A 127 0.85 -6.41 -12.18
N ALA A 128 1.40 -7.59 -12.35
CA ALA A 128 2.33 -7.94 -13.42
C ALA A 128 2.25 -9.44 -13.66
N ASP A 129 2.68 -9.89 -14.82
CA ASP A 129 2.77 -11.31 -15.16
C ASP A 129 3.66 -12.05 -14.16
N GLU A 130 3.38 -13.32 -13.94
CA GLU A 130 4.04 -14.09 -12.89
C GLU A 130 5.55 -14.19 -13.09
N ASP A 131 5.97 -14.49 -14.31
CA ASP A 131 7.38 -14.61 -14.67
C ASP A 131 8.15 -13.30 -14.41
N ASP A 132 7.55 -12.16 -14.77
CA ASP A 132 8.14 -10.85 -14.50
C ASP A 132 8.27 -10.54 -13.01
N ARG A 133 7.27 -10.92 -12.22
CA ARG A 133 7.32 -10.75 -10.77
C ARG A 133 8.40 -11.63 -10.14
N VAL A 134 8.50 -12.87 -10.58
CA VAL A 134 9.52 -13.82 -10.11
C VAL A 134 10.91 -13.31 -10.46
N ARG A 135 11.15 -12.95 -11.70
CA ARG A 135 12.43 -12.40 -12.16
C ARG A 135 12.86 -11.19 -11.33
N ARG A 136 11.99 -10.19 -11.16
CA ARG A 136 12.29 -8.99 -10.35
C ARG A 136 12.57 -9.32 -8.89
N VAL A 137 11.92 -10.31 -8.33
CA VAL A 137 12.15 -10.73 -6.93
C VAL A 137 13.47 -11.48 -6.80
N MET A 138 13.81 -12.36 -7.75
CA MET A 138 15.11 -13.04 -7.81
C MET A 138 16.27 -12.04 -7.86
N GLU A 139 16.20 -11.08 -8.79
CA GLU A 139 17.23 -10.04 -8.95
C GLU A 139 17.37 -9.15 -7.70
N ARG A 140 16.26 -8.68 -7.14
CA ARG A 140 16.28 -7.75 -6.01
C ARG A 140 16.71 -8.39 -4.69
N LEU A 141 16.38 -9.67 -4.46
CA LEU A 141 16.63 -10.37 -3.19
C LEU A 141 17.77 -11.37 -3.29
N GLU A 142 18.37 -11.53 -4.47
CA GLU A 142 19.44 -12.49 -4.75
C GLU A 142 19.07 -13.91 -4.32
N VAL A 143 17.89 -14.37 -4.72
CA VAL A 143 17.33 -15.68 -4.38
C VAL A 143 17.01 -16.49 -5.63
N ASP A 144 16.90 -17.83 -5.48
CA ASP A 144 16.43 -18.71 -6.55
C ASP A 144 14.92 -18.55 -6.84
N GLU A 145 14.48 -19.11 -7.95
CA GLU A 145 13.10 -19.05 -8.43
C GLU A 145 12.09 -19.58 -7.41
N VAL A 146 12.35 -20.77 -6.86
CA VAL A 146 11.47 -21.44 -5.88
C VAL A 146 11.27 -20.57 -4.64
N LYS A 147 12.33 -19.93 -4.18
CA LYS A 147 12.27 -19.02 -3.03
C LYS A 147 11.57 -17.72 -3.38
N ALA A 148 11.77 -17.19 -4.59
CA ALA A 148 11.08 -15.99 -5.08
C ALA A 148 9.57 -16.22 -5.13
N GLU A 149 9.09 -17.32 -5.71
CA GLU A 149 7.68 -17.70 -5.76
C GLU A 149 7.05 -17.82 -4.37
N LYS A 150 7.73 -18.48 -3.43
CA LYS A 150 7.28 -18.58 -2.04
C LYS A 150 7.13 -17.22 -1.37
N ILE A 151 8.09 -16.30 -1.59
CA ILE A 151 8.05 -14.94 -1.05
C ILE A 151 6.89 -14.16 -1.67
N ILE A 152 6.69 -14.25 -2.99
CA ILE A 152 5.59 -13.58 -3.70
C ILE A 152 4.25 -14.06 -3.15
N THR A 153 4.04 -15.37 -3.12
CA THR A 153 2.78 -15.98 -2.67
C THR A 153 2.46 -15.62 -1.23
N SER A 154 3.42 -15.79 -0.32
CA SER A 154 3.22 -15.47 1.10
C SER A 154 2.97 -13.98 1.34
N THR A 155 3.68 -13.11 0.61
CA THR A 155 3.49 -11.65 0.74
C THR A 155 2.15 -11.20 0.18
N ASN A 156 1.73 -11.73 -0.98
CA ASN A 156 0.42 -11.40 -1.56
C ASN A 156 -0.72 -11.92 -0.68
N LYS A 157 -0.61 -13.13 -0.15
CA LYS A 157 -1.57 -13.70 0.81
C LYS A 157 -1.76 -12.77 2.01
N ARG A 158 -0.68 -12.36 2.67
CA ARG A 158 -0.72 -11.42 3.80
C ARG A 158 -1.37 -10.08 3.45
N ARG A 159 -1.05 -9.51 2.28
CA ARG A 159 -1.68 -8.25 1.83
C ARG A 159 -3.17 -8.41 1.62
N ALA A 160 -3.57 -9.53 1.01
CA ALA A 160 -4.98 -9.84 0.78
C ALA A 160 -5.73 -10.02 2.10
N GLU A 161 -5.18 -10.80 3.05
CA GLU A 161 -5.77 -11.01 4.38
C GLU A 161 -5.96 -9.68 5.12
N TYR A 162 -4.94 -8.84 5.18
CA TYR A 162 -5.01 -7.53 5.79
C TYR A 162 -6.07 -6.64 5.15
N TYR A 163 -6.05 -6.53 3.82
CA TYR A 163 -7.00 -5.69 3.09
C TYR A 163 -8.44 -6.19 3.25
N ASN A 164 -8.66 -7.49 3.04
CA ASN A 164 -9.99 -8.08 3.12
C ASN A 164 -10.58 -7.94 4.53
N TYR A 165 -9.77 -8.11 5.57
CA TYR A 165 -10.21 -7.98 6.96
C TYR A 165 -10.69 -6.57 7.30
N TYR A 166 -9.90 -5.54 6.95
CA TYR A 166 -10.23 -4.15 7.33
C TYR A 166 -11.23 -3.49 6.40
N THR A 167 -11.34 -3.93 5.16
CA THR A 167 -12.20 -3.26 4.17
C THR A 167 -13.49 -4.01 3.87
N GLY A 168 -13.56 -5.30 4.16
CA GLY A 168 -14.64 -6.18 3.72
C GLY A 168 -14.67 -6.41 2.21
N LYS A 169 -13.68 -5.93 1.47
CA LYS A 169 -13.54 -6.07 0.02
C LYS A 169 -12.52 -7.15 -0.32
N LYS A 170 -12.49 -7.58 -1.60
CA LYS A 170 -11.50 -8.52 -2.09
C LYS A 170 -10.30 -7.77 -2.65
N TRP A 171 -9.10 -8.05 -2.11
CA TRP A 171 -7.85 -7.45 -2.57
C TRP A 171 -7.55 -7.80 -4.03
N GLY A 172 -7.24 -6.79 -4.85
CA GLY A 172 -6.95 -6.96 -6.27
C GLY A 172 -8.18 -7.18 -7.16
N ASP A 173 -9.37 -7.13 -6.62
CA ASP A 173 -10.61 -7.16 -7.41
C ASP A 173 -10.77 -5.84 -8.16
N ALA A 174 -10.83 -5.90 -9.49
CA ALA A 174 -10.92 -4.74 -10.35
C ALA A 174 -12.10 -3.81 -9.99
N ALA A 175 -13.21 -4.34 -9.51
CA ALA A 175 -14.37 -3.56 -9.09
C ALA A 175 -14.12 -2.68 -7.84
N SER A 176 -13.02 -2.93 -7.11
CA SER A 176 -12.66 -2.17 -5.91
C SER A 176 -11.77 -0.96 -6.18
N TYR A 177 -11.29 -0.78 -7.42
CA TYR A 177 -10.33 0.27 -7.78
C TYR A 177 -10.81 1.08 -8.99
N HIS A 178 -10.39 2.34 -9.08
CA HIS A 178 -10.68 3.17 -10.26
C HIS A 178 -9.90 2.73 -11.50
N LEU A 179 -8.73 2.10 -11.32
CA LEU A 179 -7.89 1.61 -12.40
C LEU A 179 -7.04 0.43 -11.93
N CYS A 180 -7.03 -0.66 -12.71
CA CYS A 180 -6.12 -1.78 -12.55
C CYS A 180 -5.21 -1.86 -13.76
N VAL A 181 -3.87 -1.95 -13.55
CA VAL A 181 -2.89 -1.97 -14.63
C VAL A 181 -1.98 -3.18 -14.49
N ASN A 182 -1.79 -3.91 -15.59
CA ASN A 182 -0.73 -4.90 -15.70
C ASN A 182 0.56 -4.20 -16.18
N VAL A 183 1.54 -4.13 -15.27
CA VAL A 183 2.82 -3.43 -15.52
C VAL A 183 3.65 -4.09 -16.61
N THR A 184 3.52 -5.40 -16.81
CA THR A 184 4.25 -6.11 -17.86
C THR A 184 3.95 -5.53 -19.26
N ALA A 185 2.71 -5.08 -19.48
CA ALA A 185 2.28 -4.56 -20.77
C ALA A 185 2.98 -3.25 -21.19
N LEU A 186 3.34 -2.39 -20.23
CA LEU A 186 3.87 -1.04 -20.50
C LEU A 186 5.27 -0.82 -19.91
N GLY A 187 5.77 -1.74 -19.10
CA GLY A 187 6.95 -1.51 -18.26
C GLY A 187 6.68 -0.52 -17.12
N GLU A 188 7.66 -0.30 -16.27
CA GLU A 188 7.49 0.57 -15.09
C GLU A 188 7.32 2.04 -15.49
N GLU A 189 8.13 2.53 -16.41
CA GLU A 189 8.08 3.93 -16.87
C GLU A 189 6.80 4.23 -17.65
N GLY A 190 6.46 3.40 -18.64
CA GLY A 190 5.22 3.55 -19.41
C GLY A 190 3.97 3.45 -18.55
N THR A 191 4.00 2.60 -17.51
CA THR A 191 2.91 2.52 -16.53
C THR A 191 2.80 3.80 -15.70
N ALA A 192 3.93 4.38 -15.26
CA ALA A 192 3.93 5.63 -14.53
C ALA A 192 3.36 6.77 -15.37
N ASP A 193 3.76 6.87 -16.65
CA ASP A 193 3.26 7.88 -17.60
C ASP A 193 1.76 7.74 -17.84
N PHE A 194 1.30 6.52 -18.09
CA PHE A 194 -0.11 6.22 -18.29
C PHE A 194 -0.96 6.60 -17.07
N ILE A 195 -0.46 6.32 -15.86
CA ILE A 195 -1.15 6.69 -14.62
C ILE A 195 -1.16 8.21 -14.43
N CYS A 196 -0.07 8.91 -14.72
CA CYS A 196 -0.02 10.37 -14.65
C CYS A 196 -1.06 10.99 -15.60
N ASP A 197 -1.17 10.49 -16.83
CA ASP A 197 -2.17 10.98 -17.79
C ASP A 197 -3.61 10.68 -17.33
N PHE A 198 -3.85 9.50 -16.79
CA PHE A 198 -5.15 9.14 -16.20
C PHE A 198 -5.54 10.09 -15.08
N VAL A 199 -4.61 10.37 -14.14
CA VAL A 199 -4.82 11.28 -13.02
C VAL A 199 -5.11 12.70 -13.50
N LYS A 200 -4.33 13.22 -14.44
CA LYS A 200 -4.55 14.55 -15.03
C LYS A 200 -5.94 14.67 -15.66
N ARG A 201 -6.36 13.65 -16.42
CA ARG A 201 -7.70 13.65 -17.06
C ARG A 201 -8.82 13.57 -16.02
N LYS A 202 -8.68 12.70 -14.99
CA LYS A 202 -9.69 12.54 -13.94
C LYS A 202 -9.91 13.84 -13.17
N PHE A 203 -8.84 14.54 -12.85
CA PHE A 203 -8.88 15.76 -12.03
C PHE A 203 -8.82 17.06 -12.86
N ARG A 204 -8.73 16.98 -14.18
CA ARG A 204 -8.65 18.13 -15.10
C ARG A 204 -7.49 19.09 -14.77
N LEU A 205 -6.32 18.48 -14.50
CA LEU A 205 -5.07 19.20 -14.23
C LEU A 205 -4.35 19.62 -15.51
#